data_fd5b1e1b569fc118a43a4e2441d950c3
#
_entry.id   fd5b1e1b569fc118a43a4e2441d950c3
#
_cell.length_a   1.000
_cell.length_b   1.000
_cell.length_c   1.000
_cell.angle_alpha   90.00
_cell.angle_beta   90.00
_cell.angle_gamma   90.00
#
_symmetry.space_group_name_H-M   'P 1'
#
loop_
_entity.id
_entity.type
_entity.pdbx_description
1 polymer ?
#
loop_
_entity_poly.entity_id
_entity_poly.type
_entity_poly.pdbx_seq_one_letter_code
_entity_poly.pdbx_strand_id
1 'polypeptide(L)'
;KATGSGSGLGLSMVYGFVRQSGGRVALESAPGQGTTVRLQLPRAMTEVETTVAPAEDEPLPAGERLALVLEDEEDVRQTLCEQLHQLGWLTLETPSGEEALQLLEASPDIALLISDLMLPGALSGADVIHTARRRFPALPVLLISGQDLRPAQNPALPEVEWLRKPFTRAQLAQALSAAYARI
;
A
#
# COMPACT_ATOMS: atom_id res chain seq x y z
N LYS A 1 -22.54 26.81 2.22
CA LYS A 1 -22.39 25.34 2.18
C LYS A 1 -23.73 24.71 2.47
N ALA A 2 -24.21 23.83 1.59
CA ALA A 2 -25.43 23.06 1.83
C ALA A 2 -25.27 22.23 3.13
N THR A 3 -26.25 22.35 4.00
CA THR A 3 -26.39 21.60 5.24
C THR A 3 -26.55 20.10 4.91
N GLY A 4 -25.57 19.25 5.28
CA GLY A 4 -25.82 17.81 5.31
C GLY A 4 -24.74 16.84 4.84
N SER A 5 -23.47 17.21 4.85
CA SER A 5 -22.43 16.23 4.48
C SER A 5 -21.18 16.36 5.35
N GLY A 6 -21.26 15.79 6.52
CA GLY A 6 -20.13 15.61 7.42
C GLY A 6 -20.63 15.16 8.79
N SER A 7 -20.20 14.00 9.26
CA SER A 7 -20.57 13.43 10.57
C SER A 7 -20.07 14.26 11.76
N GLY A 8 -19.28 15.32 11.53
CA GLY A 8 -18.65 16.12 12.58
C GLY A 8 -17.56 15.38 13.40
N LEU A 9 -17.32 14.11 13.09
CA LEU A 9 -16.42 13.24 13.85
C LEU A 9 -14.94 13.38 13.45
N GLY A 10 -14.64 13.91 12.25
CA GLY A 10 -13.27 13.96 11.73
C GLY A 10 -12.29 14.69 12.67
N LEU A 11 -12.64 15.88 13.15
CA LEU A 11 -11.77 16.65 14.04
C LEU A 11 -11.63 16.00 15.42
N SER A 12 -12.69 15.34 15.89
CA SER A 12 -12.66 14.59 17.17
C SER A 12 -11.72 13.38 17.09
N MET A 13 -11.69 12.68 15.94
CA MET A 13 -10.76 11.57 15.70
C MET A 13 -9.31 12.05 15.64
N VAL A 14 -9.04 13.14 14.90
CA VAL A 14 -7.71 13.77 14.85
C VAL A 14 -7.26 14.19 16.25
N TYR A 15 -8.12 14.82 17.04
CA TYR A 15 -7.84 15.20 18.41
C TYR A 15 -7.51 13.99 19.28
N GLY A 16 -8.32 12.93 19.20
CA GLY A 16 -8.11 11.68 19.94
C GLY A 16 -6.79 11.03 19.59
N PHE A 17 -6.48 10.89 18.29
CA PHE A 17 -5.22 10.34 17.81
C PHE A 17 -3.99 11.11 18.31
N VAL A 18 -3.99 12.45 18.16
CA VAL A 18 -2.86 13.29 18.60
C VAL A 18 -2.66 13.19 20.10
N ARG A 19 -3.73 13.17 20.89
CA ARG A 19 -3.65 13.03 22.37
C ARG A 19 -3.14 11.66 22.78
N GLN A 20 -3.58 10.57 22.14
CA GLN A 20 -3.08 9.21 22.39
C GLN A 20 -1.59 9.08 22.02
N SER A 21 -1.15 9.82 21.00
CA SER A 21 0.26 9.89 20.60
C SER A 21 1.11 10.80 21.50
N GLY A 22 0.58 11.30 22.61
CA GLY A 22 1.30 12.21 23.52
C GLY A 22 1.49 13.64 22.96
N GLY A 23 0.76 13.98 21.89
CA GLY A 23 0.85 15.27 21.21
C GLY A 23 -0.13 16.32 21.70
N ARG A 24 -0.16 17.47 21.02
CA ARG A 24 -1.05 18.60 21.27
C ARG A 24 -1.69 19.07 19.97
N VAL A 25 -2.96 19.50 20.07
CA VAL A 25 -3.70 20.14 19.00
C VAL A 25 -4.02 21.57 19.40
N ALA A 26 -3.76 22.50 18.51
CA ALA A 26 -4.23 23.88 18.63
C ALA A 26 -5.07 24.23 17.40
N LEU A 27 -6.18 24.94 17.64
CA LEU A 27 -7.11 25.37 16.61
C LEU A 27 -7.31 26.88 16.71
N GLU A 28 -7.07 27.56 15.60
CA GLU A 28 -7.31 29.00 15.45
C GLU A 28 -8.30 29.20 14.30
N SER A 29 -9.45 29.79 14.59
CA SER A 29 -10.49 30.03 13.60
C SER A 29 -11.19 31.37 13.82
N ALA A 30 -11.36 32.14 12.76
CA ALA A 30 -12.14 33.37 12.79
C ALA A 30 -13.05 33.49 11.57
N PRO A 31 -14.26 34.03 11.71
CA PRO A 31 -15.17 34.24 10.59
C PRO A 31 -14.51 35.06 9.47
N GLY A 32 -14.53 34.54 8.23
CA GLY A 32 -13.92 35.17 7.07
C GLY A 32 -12.39 35.09 6.96
N GLN A 33 -11.70 34.54 7.98
CA GLN A 33 -10.23 34.40 8.00
C GLN A 33 -9.77 32.94 7.87
N GLY A 34 -10.71 31.99 7.77
CA GLY A 34 -10.40 30.56 7.67
C GLY A 34 -10.14 29.90 9.01
N THR A 35 -9.59 28.68 8.94
CA THR A 35 -9.26 27.86 10.10
C THR A 35 -7.85 27.29 9.95
N THR A 36 -7.03 27.45 10.99
CA THR A 36 -5.69 26.84 11.10
C THR A 36 -5.72 25.77 12.18
N VAL A 37 -5.32 24.58 11.85
CA VAL A 37 -5.15 23.45 12.78
C VAL A 37 -3.66 23.14 12.89
N ARG A 38 -3.09 23.23 14.11
CA ARG A 38 -1.71 22.88 14.38
C ARG A 38 -1.65 21.60 15.19
N LEU A 39 -0.93 20.61 14.65
CA LEU A 39 -0.67 19.34 15.31
C LEU A 39 0.80 19.30 15.74
N GLN A 40 1.04 19.06 17.02
CA GLN A 40 2.36 18.84 17.59
C GLN A 40 2.42 17.38 18.06
N LEU A 41 3.24 16.57 17.41
CA LEU A 41 3.46 15.19 17.79
C LEU A 41 4.86 15.04 18.40
N PRO A 42 5.05 14.16 19.40
CA PRO A 42 6.38 13.83 19.87
C PRO A 42 7.22 13.30 18.72
N ARG A 43 8.49 13.71 18.67
CA ARG A 43 9.42 13.07 17.74
C ARG A 43 9.61 11.63 18.16
N ALA A 44 9.52 10.68 17.21
CA ALA A 44 9.89 9.31 17.46
C ALA A 44 11.37 9.27 17.89
N MET A 45 11.62 8.87 19.15
CA MET A 45 12.97 8.73 19.69
C MET A 45 13.60 7.38 19.32
N THR A 46 12.81 6.48 18.77
CA THR A 46 13.37 5.29 18.18
C THR A 46 14.08 5.72 16.90
N GLU A 47 15.40 5.70 16.90
CA GLU A 47 16.12 5.55 15.65
C GLU A 47 15.42 4.37 14.95
N VAL A 48 14.67 4.68 13.89
CA VAL A 48 14.45 3.65 12.88
C VAL A 48 15.87 3.25 12.56
N GLU A 49 16.31 2.10 13.06
CA GLU A 49 17.49 1.46 12.51
C GLU A 49 17.21 1.38 11.01
N THR A 50 17.63 2.42 10.33
CA THR A 50 17.88 2.35 8.91
C THR A 50 19.14 1.52 8.81
N THR A 51 19.04 0.25 9.14
CA THR A 51 19.91 -0.78 8.59
C THR A 51 19.46 -0.97 7.13
N VAL A 52 19.45 0.15 6.41
CA VAL A 52 19.74 0.11 5.02
C VAL A 52 21.27 0.15 5.01
N ALA A 53 21.90 -1.01 5.18
CA ALA A 53 23.07 -1.29 4.38
C ALA A 53 22.65 -0.84 2.98
N PRO A 54 23.44 -0.02 2.27
CA PRO A 54 23.22 0.15 0.85
C PRO A 54 23.23 -1.29 0.31
N ALA A 55 22.05 -1.87 0.11
CA ALA A 55 21.94 -2.94 -0.84
C ALA A 55 22.50 -2.27 -2.08
N GLU A 56 23.71 -2.66 -2.47
CA GLU A 56 24.19 -2.43 -3.81
C GLU A 56 22.97 -2.78 -4.66
N ASP A 57 22.46 -1.76 -5.35
CA ASP A 57 21.37 -1.94 -6.31
C ASP A 57 21.88 -3.03 -7.28
N GLU A 58 21.60 -4.30 -6.97
CA GLU A 58 21.58 -5.28 -8.03
C GLU A 58 20.47 -4.79 -8.97
N PRO A 59 20.85 -4.30 -10.14
CA PRO A 59 19.86 -3.77 -11.06
C PRO A 59 18.91 -4.92 -11.35
N LEU A 60 17.66 -4.78 -10.91
CA LEU A 60 16.59 -5.64 -11.39
C LEU A 60 16.75 -5.73 -12.91
N PRO A 61 16.81 -6.95 -13.52
CA PRO A 61 17.20 -7.13 -14.90
C PRO A 61 16.49 -6.11 -15.80
N ALA A 62 17.26 -5.37 -16.58
CA ALA A 62 16.78 -4.30 -17.45
C ALA A 62 15.79 -4.86 -18.48
N GLY A 63 14.54 -4.43 -18.40
CA GLY A 63 13.43 -4.71 -19.30
C GLY A 63 12.20 -3.97 -18.80
N GLU A 64 11.37 -3.49 -19.70
CA GLU A 64 10.07 -2.94 -19.35
C GLU A 64 9.23 -4.04 -18.70
N ARG A 65 9.16 -4.06 -17.38
CA ARG A 65 8.40 -5.05 -16.61
C ARG A 65 7.05 -4.48 -16.27
N LEU A 66 6.01 -5.25 -16.52
CA LEU A 66 4.64 -4.86 -16.26
C LEU A 66 4.19 -5.39 -14.89
N ALA A 67 3.79 -4.50 -14.00
CA ALA A 67 3.15 -4.84 -12.74
C ALA A 67 1.64 -4.61 -12.82
N LEU A 68 0.84 -5.54 -12.30
CA LEU A 68 -0.57 -5.33 -12.05
C LEU A 68 -0.75 -4.84 -10.61
N VAL A 69 -1.34 -3.67 -10.44
CA VAL A 69 -1.61 -3.02 -9.15
C VAL A 69 -3.11 -3.11 -8.85
N LEU A 70 -3.45 -3.79 -7.76
CA LEU A 70 -4.81 -3.96 -7.26
C LEU A 70 -4.96 -3.23 -5.92
N GLU A 71 -5.63 -2.08 -5.95
CA GLU A 71 -5.83 -1.16 -4.82
C GLU A 71 -7.12 -0.39 -5.05
N ASP A 72 -8.03 -0.36 -4.10
CA ASP A 72 -9.33 0.30 -4.27
C ASP A 72 -9.25 1.82 -4.06
N GLU A 73 -8.37 2.29 -3.18
CA GLU A 73 -8.22 3.71 -2.89
C GLU A 73 -7.38 4.40 -3.98
N GLU A 74 -8.01 5.29 -4.76
CA GLU A 74 -7.41 5.93 -5.94
C GLU A 74 -6.10 6.67 -5.63
N ASP A 75 -6.06 7.45 -4.54
CA ASP A 75 -4.87 8.23 -4.16
C ASP A 75 -3.70 7.31 -3.77
N VAL A 76 -3.98 6.19 -3.11
CA VAL A 76 -2.99 5.17 -2.73
C VAL A 76 -2.49 4.45 -3.97
N ARG A 77 -3.40 4.05 -4.87
CA ARG A 77 -3.09 3.37 -6.13
C ARG A 77 -2.18 4.23 -7.01
N GLN A 78 -2.52 5.52 -7.21
CA GLN A 78 -1.70 6.46 -7.97
C GLN A 78 -0.31 6.63 -7.36
N THR A 79 -0.22 6.83 -6.04
CA THR A 79 1.06 6.96 -5.34
C THR A 79 1.94 5.71 -5.51
N LEU A 80 1.34 4.52 -5.43
CA LEU A 80 2.05 3.25 -5.63
C LEU A 80 2.56 3.11 -7.06
N CYS A 81 1.72 3.44 -8.06
CA CYS A 81 2.11 3.43 -9.47
C CYS A 81 3.26 4.41 -9.75
N GLU A 82 3.21 5.63 -9.19
CA GLU A 82 4.30 6.59 -9.31
C GLU A 82 5.63 6.06 -8.74
N GLN A 83 5.59 5.40 -7.58
CA GLN A 83 6.78 4.79 -6.99
C GLN A 83 7.32 3.64 -7.86
N LEU A 84 6.44 2.82 -8.43
CA LEU A 84 6.81 1.74 -9.35
C LEU A 84 7.43 2.28 -10.65
N HIS A 85 6.87 3.34 -11.23
CA HIS A 85 7.46 4.01 -12.41
C HIS A 85 8.86 4.53 -12.12
N GLN A 86 9.10 5.11 -10.93
CA GLN A 86 10.42 5.56 -10.51
C GLN A 86 11.42 4.40 -10.33
N LEU A 87 10.93 3.18 -10.12
CA LEU A 87 11.70 1.94 -10.06
C LEU A 87 11.81 1.22 -11.41
N GLY A 88 11.33 1.86 -12.51
CA GLY A 88 11.43 1.33 -13.87
C GLY A 88 10.35 0.32 -14.26
N TRP A 89 9.23 0.27 -13.53
CA TRP A 89 8.10 -0.59 -13.85
C TRP A 89 7.06 0.13 -14.69
N LEU A 90 6.44 -0.59 -15.62
CA LEU A 90 5.16 -0.22 -16.19
C LEU A 90 4.03 -0.76 -15.30
N THR A 91 2.88 -0.09 -15.26
CA THR A 91 1.77 -0.51 -14.42
C THR A 91 0.47 -0.66 -15.20
N LEU A 92 -0.24 -1.75 -14.96
CA LEU A 92 -1.69 -1.84 -15.12
C LEU A 92 -2.31 -1.68 -13.74
N GLU A 93 -3.43 -1.00 -13.64
CA GLU A 93 -4.07 -0.70 -12.37
C GLU A 93 -5.56 -1.00 -12.41
N THR A 94 -6.07 -1.53 -11.30
CA THR A 94 -7.50 -1.79 -11.14
C THR A 94 -7.91 -1.68 -9.66
N PRO A 95 -9.12 -1.19 -9.36
CA PRO A 95 -9.67 -1.22 -8.02
C PRO A 95 -10.41 -2.52 -7.68
N SER A 96 -10.57 -3.46 -8.64
CA SER A 96 -11.45 -4.61 -8.55
C SER A 96 -10.69 -5.94 -8.64
N GLY A 97 -10.96 -6.84 -7.67
CA GLY A 97 -10.38 -8.18 -7.68
C GLY A 97 -10.79 -9.01 -8.89
N GLU A 98 -12.04 -8.87 -9.34
CA GLU A 98 -12.55 -9.57 -10.51
C GLU A 98 -11.84 -9.12 -11.78
N GLU A 99 -11.66 -7.81 -11.94
CA GLU A 99 -10.95 -7.22 -13.07
C GLU A 99 -9.47 -7.60 -13.05
N ALA A 100 -8.84 -7.64 -11.87
CA ALA A 100 -7.45 -8.09 -11.74
C ALA A 100 -7.25 -9.50 -12.26
N LEU A 101 -8.15 -10.44 -11.95
CA LEU A 101 -8.08 -11.80 -12.48
C LEU A 101 -8.27 -11.86 -14.00
N GLN A 102 -9.16 -11.03 -14.57
CA GLN A 102 -9.34 -10.93 -16.02
C GLN A 102 -8.09 -10.37 -16.71
N LEU A 103 -7.47 -9.34 -16.12
CA LEU A 103 -6.23 -8.74 -16.64
C LEU A 103 -5.08 -9.74 -16.62
N LEU A 104 -4.94 -10.55 -15.56
CA LEU A 104 -3.93 -11.62 -15.49
C LEU A 104 -4.12 -12.69 -16.58
N GLU A 105 -5.36 -13.00 -16.94
CA GLU A 105 -5.67 -13.94 -18.02
C GLU A 105 -5.42 -13.34 -19.41
N ALA A 106 -5.72 -12.05 -19.58
CA ALA A 106 -5.61 -11.35 -20.85
C ALA A 106 -4.20 -10.90 -21.21
N SER A 107 -3.34 -10.71 -20.19
CA SER A 107 -2.01 -10.11 -20.34
C SER A 107 -0.92 -11.00 -19.77
N PRO A 108 -0.39 -11.95 -20.57
CA PRO A 108 0.65 -12.89 -20.11
C PRO A 108 1.99 -12.20 -19.79
N ASP A 109 2.17 -10.95 -20.21
CA ASP A 109 3.37 -10.15 -19.96
C ASP A 109 3.40 -9.53 -18.54
N ILE A 110 2.33 -9.69 -17.75
CA ILE A 110 2.34 -9.26 -16.35
C ILE A 110 3.38 -10.08 -15.58
N ALA A 111 4.40 -9.38 -15.11
CA ALA A 111 5.55 -9.95 -14.43
C ALA A 111 5.44 -9.90 -12.90
N LEU A 112 4.44 -9.19 -12.36
CA LEU A 112 4.24 -9.02 -10.91
C LEU A 112 2.79 -8.67 -10.62
N LEU A 113 2.23 -9.27 -9.57
CA LEU A 113 0.96 -8.83 -8.96
C LEU A 113 1.25 -8.14 -7.62
N ILE A 114 0.77 -6.90 -7.47
CA ILE A 114 0.73 -6.19 -6.19
C ILE A 114 -0.73 -6.03 -5.80
N SER A 115 -1.10 -6.48 -4.59
CA SER A 115 -2.49 -6.44 -4.13
C SER A 115 -2.61 -5.88 -2.73
N ASP A 116 -3.55 -4.93 -2.52
CA ASP A 116 -4.01 -4.67 -1.16
C ASP A 116 -4.74 -5.92 -0.64
N LEU A 117 -4.62 -6.14 0.66
CA LEU A 117 -5.34 -7.20 1.36
C LEU A 117 -6.83 -6.90 1.47
N MET A 118 -7.16 -5.64 1.77
CA MET A 118 -8.53 -5.21 2.10
C MET A 118 -9.15 -4.50 0.91
N LEU A 119 -9.90 -5.26 0.12
CA LEU A 119 -10.65 -4.72 -1.03
C LEU A 119 -12.14 -4.77 -0.75
N PRO A 120 -12.90 -3.77 -1.18
CA PRO A 120 -14.36 -3.85 -1.20
C PRO A 120 -14.81 -4.79 -2.33
N GLY A 121 -15.90 -5.52 -2.09
CA GLY A 121 -16.48 -6.38 -3.13
C GLY A 121 -16.55 -7.85 -2.74
N ALA A 122 -16.73 -8.72 -3.72
CA ALA A 122 -16.90 -10.16 -3.51
C ALA A 122 -15.58 -10.91 -3.31
N LEU A 123 -14.46 -10.34 -3.82
CA LEU A 123 -13.14 -10.93 -3.70
C LEU A 123 -12.23 -10.00 -2.88
N SER A 124 -11.66 -10.54 -1.80
CA SER A 124 -10.57 -9.90 -1.06
C SER A 124 -9.25 -10.02 -1.82
N GLY A 125 -8.24 -9.21 -1.46
CA GLY A 125 -6.89 -9.37 -2.03
C GLY A 125 -6.31 -10.76 -1.80
N ALA A 126 -6.61 -11.40 -0.67
CA ALA A 126 -6.20 -12.76 -0.39
C ALA A 126 -6.84 -13.76 -1.37
N ASP A 127 -8.13 -13.62 -1.69
CA ASP A 127 -8.83 -14.49 -2.65
C ASP A 127 -8.25 -14.36 -4.06
N VAL A 128 -7.93 -13.12 -4.46
CA VAL A 128 -7.26 -12.85 -5.76
C VAL A 128 -5.90 -13.51 -5.79
N ILE A 129 -5.09 -13.36 -4.74
CA ILE A 129 -3.76 -13.96 -4.66
C ILE A 129 -3.84 -15.49 -4.67
N HIS A 130 -4.75 -16.09 -3.92
CA HIS A 130 -4.95 -17.54 -3.95
C HIS A 130 -5.32 -18.05 -5.35
N THR A 131 -6.19 -17.32 -6.04
CA THR A 131 -6.59 -17.67 -7.41
C THR A 131 -5.44 -17.49 -8.39
N ALA A 132 -4.71 -16.38 -8.29
CA ALA A 132 -3.55 -16.08 -9.12
C ALA A 132 -2.44 -17.15 -8.95
N ARG A 133 -2.10 -17.52 -7.71
CA ARG A 133 -1.10 -18.56 -7.40
C ARG A 133 -1.45 -19.93 -7.99
N ARG A 134 -2.73 -20.29 -8.03
CA ARG A 134 -3.20 -21.56 -8.62
C ARG A 134 -3.10 -21.56 -10.13
N ARG A 135 -3.34 -20.42 -10.79
CA ARG A 135 -3.35 -20.30 -12.26
C ARG A 135 -1.99 -19.94 -12.82
N PHE A 136 -1.23 -19.13 -12.08
CA PHE A 136 0.07 -18.57 -12.47
C PHE A 136 1.09 -18.81 -11.34
N PRO A 137 1.52 -20.07 -11.09
CA PRO A 137 2.36 -20.41 -9.93
C PRO A 137 3.73 -19.73 -9.94
N ALA A 138 4.22 -19.34 -11.11
CA ALA A 138 5.49 -18.62 -11.29
C ALA A 138 5.34 -17.08 -11.25
N LEU A 139 4.13 -16.53 -11.00
CA LEU A 139 3.92 -15.09 -10.89
C LEU A 139 4.38 -14.61 -9.51
N PRO A 140 5.35 -13.68 -9.42
CA PRO A 140 5.66 -13.01 -8.17
C PRO A 140 4.45 -12.25 -7.64
N VAL A 141 4.27 -12.28 -6.33
CA VAL A 141 3.15 -11.57 -5.68
C VAL A 141 3.67 -10.81 -4.48
N LEU A 142 3.30 -9.54 -4.38
CA LEU A 142 3.51 -8.68 -3.22
C LEU A 142 2.15 -8.30 -2.62
N LEU A 143 1.91 -8.71 -1.38
CA LEU A 143 0.76 -8.29 -0.61
C LEU A 143 1.06 -6.99 0.14
N ILE A 144 0.19 -6.00 0.04
CA ILE A 144 0.32 -4.74 0.79
C ILE A 144 -0.84 -4.65 1.79
N SER A 145 -0.58 -4.15 3.00
CA SER A 145 -1.65 -3.99 4.01
C SER A 145 -1.34 -2.90 5.02
N GLY A 146 -2.36 -2.17 5.42
CA GLY A 146 -2.31 -1.24 6.57
C GLY A 146 -2.35 -1.93 7.92
N GLN A 147 -2.75 -3.20 7.99
CA GLN A 147 -2.85 -3.98 9.21
C GLN A 147 -1.56 -4.80 9.43
N ASP A 148 -1.21 -5.03 10.70
CA ASP A 148 -0.05 -5.87 11.07
C ASP A 148 -0.46 -7.36 11.04
N LEU A 149 -0.86 -7.83 9.87
CA LEU A 149 -1.28 -9.20 9.61
C LEU A 149 -0.18 -9.91 8.83
N ARG A 150 0.80 -10.45 9.55
CA ARG A 150 1.88 -11.22 8.90
C ARG A 150 1.34 -12.54 8.35
N PRO A 151 1.55 -12.87 7.06
CA PRO A 151 1.12 -14.15 6.49
C PRO A 151 1.58 -15.36 7.31
N ALA A 152 2.83 -15.32 7.82
CA ALA A 152 3.39 -16.38 8.66
C ALA A 152 2.64 -16.61 10.01
N GLN A 153 1.80 -15.67 10.42
CA GLN A 153 1.02 -15.74 11.67
C GLN A 153 -0.47 -15.97 11.43
N ASN A 154 -0.92 -15.93 10.19
CA ASN A 154 -2.32 -16.11 9.82
C ASN A 154 -2.44 -17.13 8.67
N PRO A 155 -2.84 -18.39 8.98
CA PRO A 155 -2.94 -19.44 7.96
C PRO A 155 -4.00 -19.18 6.88
N ALA A 156 -4.87 -18.19 7.07
CA ALA A 156 -5.84 -17.77 6.06
C ALA A 156 -5.21 -16.84 5.01
N LEU A 157 -4.01 -16.32 5.25
CA LEU A 157 -3.30 -15.49 4.28
C LEU A 157 -2.36 -16.34 3.42
N PRO A 158 -2.22 -16.00 2.12
CA PRO A 158 -1.28 -16.69 1.25
C PRO A 158 0.17 -16.47 1.69
N GLU A 159 1.01 -17.48 1.55
CA GLU A 159 2.46 -17.38 1.77
C GLU A 159 3.11 -16.60 0.63
N VAL A 160 3.07 -15.27 0.70
CA VAL A 160 3.65 -14.35 -0.27
C VAL A 160 4.50 -13.31 0.46
N GLU A 161 5.30 -12.56 -0.29
CA GLU A 161 5.98 -11.40 0.27
C GLU A 161 4.94 -10.35 0.70
N TRP A 162 5.23 -9.66 1.79
CA TRP A 162 4.30 -8.74 2.43
C TRP A 162 4.98 -7.42 2.78
N LEU A 163 4.28 -6.30 2.52
CA LEU A 163 4.73 -4.96 2.82
C LEU A 163 3.65 -4.18 3.60
N ARG A 164 4.04 -3.60 4.72
CA ARG A 164 3.12 -2.84 5.58
C ARG A 164 3.03 -1.38 5.14
N LYS A 165 1.80 -0.85 5.00
CA LYS A 165 1.54 0.59 4.85
C LYS A 165 1.67 1.30 6.23
N PRO A 166 2.27 2.53 6.30
CA PRO A 166 2.95 3.23 5.22
C PRO A 166 4.37 2.69 5.00
N PHE A 167 4.86 2.77 3.77
CA PHE A 167 6.20 2.32 3.38
C PHE A 167 6.92 3.37 2.53
N THR A 168 8.24 3.29 2.52
CA THR A 168 9.11 4.10 1.67
C THR A 168 9.38 3.39 0.34
N ARG A 169 9.83 4.15 -0.67
CA ARG A 169 10.24 3.58 -1.95
C ARG A 169 11.35 2.53 -1.80
N ALA A 170 12.30 2.74 -0.87
CA ALA A 170 13.36 1.78 -0.60
C ALA A 170 12.81 0.45 -0.05
N GLN A 171 11.82 0.51 0.85
CA GLN A 171 11.15 -0.69 1.36
C GLN A 171 10.34 -1.39 0.27
N LEU A 172 9.69 -0.63 -0.62
CA LEU A 172 9.01 -1.20 -1.78
C LEU A 172 10.00 -1.93 -2.69
N ALA A 173 11.13 -1.31 -3.05
CA ALA A 173 12.17 -1.94 -3.88
C ALA A 173 12.70 -3.25 -3.26
N GLN A 174 12.95 -3.26 -1.95
CA GLN A 174 13.38 -4.46 -1.23
C GLN A 174 12.31 -5.56 -1.25
N ALA A 175 11.04 -5.21 -1.00
CA ALA A 175 9.93 -6.17 -1.03
C ALA A 175 9.72 -6.75 -2.43
N LEU A 176 9.88 -5.93 -3.49
CA LEU A 176 9.83 -6.40 -4.87
C LEU A 176 10.91 -7.45 -5.14
N SER A 177 12.16 -7.19 -4.74
CA SER A 177 13.27 -8.14 -4.88
C SER A 177 12.99 -9.44 -4.12
N ALA A 178 12.46 -9.35 -2.89
CA ALA A 178 12.10 -10.51 -2.08
C ALA A 178 10.95 -11.32 -2.70
N ALA A 179 9.95 -10.66 -3.32
CA ALA A 179 8.84 -11.33 -4.00
C ALA A 179 9.35 -12.20 -5.17
N TYR A 180 10.36 -11.73 -5.92
CA TYR A 180 11.00 -12.50 -7.00
C TYR A 180 11.85 -13.66 -6.48
N ALA A 181 12.46 -13.54 -5.32
CA ALA A 181 13.28 -14.61 -4.75
C ALA A 181 12.45 -15.81 -4.22
N ARG A 182 11.10 -15.68 -4.17
CA ARG A 182 10.18 -16.72 -3.69
C ARG A 182 9.58 -17.61 -4.80
N ILE A 183 10.00 -17.42 -6.04
CA ILE A 183 9.61 -18.25 -7.19
C ILE A 183 10.63 -19.40 -7.37
#